data_98b71764036636c48f834fab5eba8cf9
#
_entry.id   98b71764036636c48f834fab5eba8cf9
#
_cell.length_a   1.000
_cell.length_b   1.000
_cell.length_c   1.000
_cell.angle_alpha   90.00
_cell.angle_beta   90.00
_cell.angle_gamma   90.00
#
_symmetry.space_group_name_H-M   'P 1'
#
loop_
_entity.id
_entity.type
_entity.pdbx_description
1 polymer ?
#
loop_
_entity_poly.entity_id
_entity_poly.type
_entity_poly.pdbx_seq_one_letter_code
_entity_poly.pdbx_strand_id
1 'polypeptide(L)'
;QSNNLKNSLSLFFTYFKNKYNLQTSTYSIFGFSAGSQFAHRYLLFSDDIQVDRVVLGSAGWYTFLNNEPYPYGMRNMPIERERYEWYLSREVLFILGAKDNDPNHESLNNSKGAKQQGSNRFERGQNYFKNLVIFSEENEIAFRWRYKVIDDLDHSTSAISENAFPFLLEGLDY
;
A
#
# COMPACT_ATOMS: atom_id res chain seq x y z
N GLN A 1 18.58 -1.49 14.35
CA GLN A 1 18.45 -0.91 12.98
C GLN A 1 17.01 -0.94 12.41
N SER A 2 16.07 -1.72 12.99
CA SER A 2 14.69 -1.82 12.48
C SER A 2 13.79 -0.61 12.81
N ASN A 3 14.11 0.18 13.81
CA ASN A 3 13.28 1.33 14.24
C ASN A 3 13.32 2.53 13.27
N ASN A 4 14.36 2.66 12.43
CA ASN A 4 14.48 3.82 11.55
C ASN A 4 13.51 3.82 10.38
N LEU A 5 13.10 2.65 9.86
CA LEU A 5 12.14 2.57 8.76
C LEU A 5 10.70 2.86 9.20
N LYS A 6 10.33 2.48 10.43
CA LYS A 6 8.97 2.71 10.96
C LYS A 6 8.60 4.19 11.08
N ASN A 7 9.59 5.05 11.27
CA ASN A 7 9.38 6.49 11.47
C ASN A 7 9.97 7.34 10.33
N SER A 8 10.42 6.72 9.24
CA SER A 8 11.17 7.44 8.20
C SER A 8 10.35 8.57 7.57
N LEU A 9 9.10 8.31 7.20
CA LEU A 9 8.26 9.33 6.54
C LEU A 9 7.84 10.42 7.51
N SER A 10 7.48 10.10 8.76
CA SER A 10 7.15 11.11 9.77
C SER A 10 8.33 12.03 10.09
N LEU A 11 9.56 11.50 10.10
CA LEU A 11 10.78 12.31 10.27
C LEU A 11 11.00 13.24 9.06
N PHE A 12 10.82 12.75 7.82
CA PHE A 12 10.89 13.58 6.63
C PHE A 12 9.81 14.67 6.64
N PHE A 13 8.57 14.30 6.95
CA PHE A 13 7.49 15.27 7.04
C PHE A 13 7.78 16.34 8.09
N THR A 14 8.21 15.97 9.28
CA THR A 14 8.55 16.91 10.36
C THR A 14 9.68 17.84 9.93
N TYR A 15 10.72 17.32 9.27
CA TYR A 15 11.82 18.11 8.75
C TYR A 15 11.34 19.16 7.74
N PHE A 16 10.56 18.74 6.71
CA PHE A 16 10.09 19.65 5.68
C PHE A 16 9.06 20.64 6.21
N LYS A 17 8.16 20.20 7.11
CA LYS A 17 7.20 21.07 7.79
C LYS A 17 7.91 22.23 8.48
N ASN A 18 8.94 21.94 9.26
CA ASN A 18 9.70 22.96 9.97
C ASN A 18 10.50 23.84 9.00
N LYS A 19 11.18 23.25 8.01
CA LYS A 19 12.01 23.96 7.05
C LYS A 19 11.23 24.97 6.21
N TYR A 20 10.01 24.63 5.82
CA TYR A 20 9.16 25.46 4.94
C TYR A 20 7.97 26.10 5.66
N ASN A 21 7.90 26.00 6.99
CA ASN A 21 6.81 26.54 7.83
C ASN A 21 5.43 26.12 7.32
N LEU A 22 5.27 24.83 6.96
CA LEU A 22 4.00 24.31 6.47
C LEU A 22 2.97 24.27 7.59
N GLN A 23 1.74 24.73 7.30
CA GLN A 23 0.66 24.79 8.28
C GLN A 23 -0.15 23.48 8.39
N THR A 24 0.12 22.50 7.52
CA THR A 24 -0.55 21.18 7.59
C THR A 24 -0.04 20.34 8.76
N SER A 25 -0.90 19.50 9.32
CA SER A 25 -0.55 18.51 10.35
C SER A 25 -0.42 17.10 9.81
N THR A 26 -0.81 16.88 8.56
CA THR A 26 -0.85 15.57 7.90
C THR A 26 -0.19 15.59 6.53
N TYR A 27 0.09 14.41 5.99
CA TYR A 27 0.59 14.22 4.64
C TYR A 27 0.00 12.95 3.99
N SER A 28 -0.04 12.94 2.67
CA SER A 28 -0.48 11.78 1.90
C SER A 28 0.70 11.04 1.28
N ILE A 29 0.52 9.75 1.01
CA ILE A 29 1.53 8.88 0.42
C ILE A 29 1.03 8.39 -0.95
N PHE A 30 1.86 8.57 -1.98
CA PHE A 30 1.68 7.89 -3.26
C PHE A 30 2.80 6.88 -3.45
N GLY A 31 2.46 5.60 -3.54
CA GLY A 31 3.39 4.51 -3.84
C GLY A 31 3.02 3.79 -5.13
N PHE A 32 3.99 3.65 -6.03
CA PHE A 32 3.86 2.85 -7.26
C PHE A 32 4.96 1.78 -7.30
N SER A 33 4.65 0.57 -7.78
CA SER A 33 5.61 -0.52 -7.94
C SER A 33 6.41 -0.79 -6.65
N ALA A 34 7.72 -0.59 -6.62
CA ALA A 34 8.55 -0.71 -5.41
C ALA A 34 8.13 0.29 -4.32
N GLY A 35 7.68 1.49 -4.69
CA GLY A 35 7.10 2.47 -3.76
C GLY A 35 5.83 1.97 -3.10
N SER A 36 4.98 1.25 -3.82
CA SER A 36 3.79 0.60 -3.26
C SER A 36 4.16 -0.55 -2.31
N GLN A 37 5.22 -1.33 -2.64
CA GLN A 37 5.76 -2.33 -1.71
C GLN A 37 6.25 -1.70 -0.40
N PHE A 38 6.88 -0.54 -0.46
CA PHE A 38 7.29 0.19 0.73
C PHE A 38 6.07 0.75 1.48
N ALA A 39 5.18 1.46 0.79
CA ALA A 39 4.08 2.20 1.40
C ALA A 39 3.10 1.29 2.17
N HIS A 40 2.69 0.14 1.61
CA HIS A 40 1.76 -0.75 2.32
C HIS A 40 2.40 -1.35 3.59
N ARG A 41 3.72 -1.66 3.56
CA ARG A 41 4.43 -2.15 4.76
C ARG A 41 4.68 -1.03 5.76
N TYR A 42 5.02 0.17 5.28
CA TYR A 42 5.11 1.33 6.16
C TYR A 42 3.79 1.52 6.92
N LEU A 43 2.66 1.54 6.20
CA LEU A 43 1.34 1.66 6.79
C LEU A 43 1.04 0.51 7.77
N LEU A 44 1.41 -0.73 7.45
CA LEU A 44 1.17 -1.90 8.30
C LEU A 44 1.99 -1.89 9.59
N PHE A 45 3.22 -1.36 9.56
CA PHE A 45 4.17 -1.48 10.69
C PHE A 45 4.46 -0.18 11.43
N SER A 46 4.06 0.98 10.90
CA SER A 46 4.26 2.27 11.57
C SER A 46 3.02 2.69 12.38
N ASP A 47 3.25 3.51 13.41
CA ASP A 47 2.18 4.15 14.19
C ASP A 47 1.99 5.61 13.78
N ASP A 48 2.22 5.91 12.51
CA ASP A 48 2.24 7.27 12.00
C ASP A 48 0.84 7.83 11.78
N ILE A 49 0.33 8.51 12.79
CA ILE A 49 -0.99 9.17 12.77
C ILE A 49 -1.05 10.39 11.84
N GLN A 50 0.10 10.86 11.32
CA GLN A 50 0.16 12.01 10.41
C GLN A 50 -0.17 11.61 8.96
N VAL A 51 -0.21 10.30 8.66
CA VAL A 51 -0.63 9.82 7.34
C VAL A 51 -2.14 10.00 7.19
N ASP A 52 -2.53 10.85 6.23
CA ASP A 52 -3.93 11.11 5.90
C ASP A 52 -4.44 10.09 4.87
N ARG A 53 -3.92 10.13 3.65
CA ARG A 53 -4.34 9.26 2.54
C ARG A 53 -3.18 8.51 1.94
N VAL A 54 -3.45 7.31 1.44
CA VAL A 54 -2.43 6.47 0.80
C VAL A 54 -2.95 5.94 -0.53
N VAL A 55 -2.13 6.07 -1.57
CA VAL A 55 -2.36 5.37 -2.84
C VAL A 55 -1.33 4.27 -2.98
N LEU A 56 -1.82 3.07 -3.28
CA LEU A 56 -1.00 1.88 -3.52
C LEU A 56 -1.24 1.38 -4.95
N GLY A 57 -0.29 1.65 -5.84
CA GLY A 57 -0.36 1.29 -7.25
C GLY A 57 0.55 0.12 -7.62
N SER A 58 0.00 -0.93 -8.23
CA SER A 58 0.70 -1.99 -8.98
C SER A 58 2.01 -2.47 -8.36
N ALA A 59 2.01 -2.92 -7.10
CA ALA A 59 3.22 -3.46 -6.46
C ALA A 59 3.65 -4.80 -7.10
N GLY A 60 4.94 -5.06 -7.09
CA GLY A 60 5.48 -6.30 -7.63
C GLY A 60 5.18 -7.54 -6.76
N TRP A 61 4.89 -7.34 -5.49
CA TRP A 61 4.44 -8.32 -4.50
C TRP A 61 3.95 -7.61 -3.23
N TYR A 62 3.29 -8.35 -2.32
CA TYR A 62 2.64 -7.81 -1.13
C TYR A 62 2.94 -8.62 0.13
N THR A 63 2.73 -8.03 1.31
CA THR A 63 2.71 -8.72 2.59
C THR A 63 1.24 -9.06 2.92
N PHE A 64 0.84 -10.30 2.68
CA PHE A 64 -0.51 -10.80 2.93
C PHE A 64 -0.79 -10.92 4.43
N LEU A 65 -2.02 -10.69 4.84
CA LEU A 65 -2.48 -10.95 6.21
C LEU A 65 -2.81 -12.44 6.37
N ASN A 66 -1.77 -13.29 6.31
CA ASN A 66 -1.89 -14.74 6.40
C ASN A 66 -0.67 -15.35 7.12
N ASN A 67 -0.67 -16.68 7.27
CA ASN A 67 0.40 -17.40 7.96
C ASN A 67 1.55 -17.82 7.03
N GLU A 68 1.86 -17.02 6.01
CA GLU A 68 3.09 -17.17 5.23
C GLU A 68 4.28 -16.46 5.91
N PRO A 69 5.53 -16.87 5.66
CA PRO A 69 6.68 -16.17 6.21
C PRO A 69 6.79 -14.73 5.71
N TYR A 70 7.21 -13.83 6.59
CA TYR A 70 7.63 -12.48 6.19
C TYR A 70 8.79 -12.57 5.15
N PRO A 71 8.82 -11.75 4.09
CA PRO A 71 7.99 -10.56 3.88
C PRO A 71 6.67 -10.81 3.11
N TYR A 72 6.33 -12.04 2.74
CA TYR A 72 5.15 -12.36 1.93
C TYR A 72 3.87 -12.59 2.74
N GLY A 73 4.01 -12.79 4.05
CA GLY A 73 2.92 -12.93 5.02
C GLY A 73 3.36 -12.48 6.41
N MET A 74 2.57 -12.81 7.42
CA MET A 74 2.67 -12.30 8.78
C MET A 74 3.10 -13.35 9.81
N ARG A 75 3.60 -14.53 9.39
CA ARG A 75 4.02 -15.59 10.32
C ARG A 75 5.04 -15.08 11.34
N ASN A 76 4.73 -15.27 12.61
CA ASN A 76 5.58 -14.87 13.74
C ASN A 76 5.86 -13.35 13.83
N MET A 77 5.09 -12.52 13.14
CA MET A 77 5.18 -11.08 13.32
C MET A 77 4.40 -10.67 14.58
N PRO A 78 5.02 -9.91 15.51
CA PRO A 78 4.37 -9.46 16.74
C PRO A 78 3.46 -8.26 16.43
N ILE A 79 2.27 -8.53 15.90
CA ILE A 79 1.28 -7.51 15.55
C ILE A 79 -0.01 -7.79 16.31
N GLU A 80 -0.45 -6.83 17.09
CA GLU A 80 -1.68 -6.88 17.86
C GLU A 80 -2.89 -6.53 16.99
N ARG A 81 -4.09 -6.93 17.43
CA ARG A 81 -5.36 -6.72 16.72
C ARG A 81 -5.60 -5.25 16.36
N GLU A 82 -5.33 -4.35 17.28
CA GLU A 82 -5.52 -2.89 17.13
C GLU A 82 -4.73 -2.34 15.94
N ARG A 83 -3.59 -2.97 15.62
CA ARG A 83 -2.78 -2.58 14.46
C ARG A 83 -3.45 -2.95 13.14
N TYR A 84 -4.08 -4.12 13.07
CA TYR A 84 -4.87 -4.50 11.89
C TYR A 84 -6.12 -3.63 11.74
N GLU A 85 -6.79 -3.31 12.84
CA GLU A 85 -7.93 -2.38 12.86
C GLU A 85 -7.53 -1.01 12.33
N TRP A 86 -6.43 -0.47 12.81
CA TRP A 86 -5.89 0.78 12.31
C TRP A 86 -5.51 0.71 10.83
N TYR A 87 -4.80 -0.33 10.41
CA TYR A 87 -4.35 -0.52 9.03
C TYR A 87 -5.52 -0.58 8.03
N LEU A 88 -6.53 -1.41 8.33
CA LEU A 88 -7.66 -1.65 7.44
C LEU A 88 -8.68 -0.49 7.44
N SER A 89 -8.67 0.36 8.47
CA SER A 89 -9.53 1.54 8.58
C SER A 89 -8.95 2.80 7.91
N ARG A 90 -7.73 2.77 7.37
CA ARG A 90 -7.14 3.94 6.71
C ARG A 90 -7.81 4.27 5.39
N GLU A 91 -7.75 5.55 5.01
CA GLU A 91 -8.16 6.02 3.69
C GLU A 91 -7.11 5.62 2.66
N VAL A 92 -7.33 4.49 1.99
CA VAL A 92 -6.41 3.94 0.99
C VAL A 92 -7.14 3.76 -0.34
N LEU A 93 -6.53 4.23 -1.42
CA LEU A 93 -6.89 3.84 -2.77
C LEU A 93 -5.91 2.78 -3.28
N PHE A 94 -6.39 1.57 -3.44
CA PHE A 94 -5.65 0.48 -4.06
C PHE A 94 -6.00 0.42 -5.55
N ILE A 95 -5.01 0.66 -6.42
CA ILE A 95 -5.23 0.87 -7.85
C ILE A 95 -4.33 -0.05 -8.68
N LEU A 96 -4.94 -0.74 -9.66
CA LEU A 96 -4.25 -1.66 -10.57
C LEU A 96 -4.56 -1.33 -12.02
N GLY A 97 -3.59 -1.57 -12.89
CA GLY A 97 -3.80 -1.62 -14.34
C GLY A 97 -4.09 -3.06 -14.78
N ALA A 98 -5.19 -3.28 -15.52
CA ALA A 98 -5.57 -4.62 -15.98
C ALA A 98 -4.57 -5.22 -16.99
N LYS A 99 -3.84 -4.38 -17.72
CA LYS A 99 -2.79 -4.80 -18.67
C LYS A 99 -1.40 -4.97 -18.02
N ASP A 100 -1.24 -4.71 -16.71
CA ASP A 100 -0.02 -5.06 -15.95
C ASP A 100 0.01 -6.57 -15.63
N ASN A 101 -0.25 -7.38 -16.65
CA ASN A 101 -0.52 -8.81 -16.57
C ASN A 101 0.53 -9.69 -17.30
N ASP A 102 1.68 -9.12 -17.70
CA ASP A 102 2.76 -9.88 -18.33
C ASP A 102 3.55 -10.68 -17.27
N PRO A 103 3.52 -12.03 -17.30
CA PRO A 103 4.27 -12.87 -16.37
C PRO A 103 5.78 -12.90 -16.66
N ASN A 104 6.21 -12.39 -17.81
CA ASN A 104 7.60 -12.35 -18.25
C ASN A 104 8.20 -10.93 -18.22
N HIS A 105 7.49 -9.96 -17.68
CA HIS A 105 7.99 -8.60 -17.58
C HIS A 105 9.34 -8.56 -16.85
N GLU A 106 10.35 -7.92 -17.43
CA GLU A 106 11.76 -7.93 -16.98
C GLU A 106 11.93 -7.49 -15.51
N SER A 107 11.14 -6.53 -15.04
CA SER A 107 11.18 -6.03 -13.65
C SER A 107 10.21 -6.75 -12.70
N LEU A 108 9.58 -7.86 -13.13
CA LEU A 108 8.70 -8.65 -12.28
C LEU A 108 9.54 -9.47 -11.27
N ASN A 109 9.20 -9.38 -9.98
CA ASN A 109 9.85 -10.21 -8.96
C ASN A 109 9.51 -11.70 -9.16
N ASN A 110 10.52 -12.50 -9.43
CA ASN A 110 10.42 -13.94 -9.73
C ASN A 110 10.78 -14.86 -8.56
N SER A 111 10.91 -14.32 -7.34
CA SER A 111 11.11 -15.13 -6.14
C SER A 111 9.95 -16.10 -5.89
N LYS A 112 10.23 -17.20 -5.18
CA LYS A 112 9.22 -18.22 -4.87
C LYS A 112 8.00 -17.63 -4.17
N GLY A 113 8.18 -16.75 -3.16
CA GLY A 113 7.09 -16.14 -2.42
C GLY A 113 6.25 -15.17 -3.26
N ALA A 114 6.88 -14.41 -4.17
CA ALA A 114 6.14 -13.54 -5.09
C ALA A 114 5.32 -14.34 -6.12
N LYS A 115 5.87 -15.44 -6.65
CA LYS A 115 5.16 -16.33 -7.58
C LYS A 115 3.94 -17.02 -6.96
N GLN A 116 3.99 -17.31 -5.66
CA GLN A 116 2.84 -17.87 -4.93
C GLN A 116 1.67 -16.89 -4.82
N GLN A 117 1.91 -15.59 -4.97
CA GLN A 117 0.87 -14.56 -4.94
C GLN A 117 0.13 -14.41 -6.26
N GLY A 118 0.74 -14.84 -7.37
CA GLY A 118 0.20 -14.77 -8.73
C GLY A 118 1.30 -14.72 -9.78
N SER A 119 0.92 -14.95 -11.04
CA SER A 119 1.84 -15.01 -12.18
C SER A 119 2.35 -13.64 -12.63
N ASN A 120 1.61 -12.56 -12.33
CA ASN A 120 1.89 -11.20 -12.74
C ASN A 120 1.41 -10.18 -11.68
N ARG A 121 1.72 -8.88 -11.87
CA ARG A 121 1.38 -7.84 -10.86
C ARG A 121 -0.11 -7.66 -10.67
N PHE A 122 -0.88 -7.70 -11.75
CA PHE A 122 -2.33 -7.55 -11.69
C PHE A 122 -2.96 -8.67 -10.84
N GLU A 123 -2.62 -9.93 -11.13
CA GLU A 123 -3.10 -11.09 -10.36
C GLU A 123 -2.68 -11.02 -8.88
N ARG A 124 -1.42 -10.67 -8.61
CA ARG A 124 -0.92 -10.50 -7.24
C ARG A 124 -1.69 -9.42 -6.47
N GLY A 125 -1.98 -8.31 -7.12
CA GLY A 125 -2.77 -7.22 -6.54
C GLY A 125 -4.20 -7.64 -6.25
N GLN A 126 -4.86 -8.33 -7.17
CA GLN A 126 -6.21 -8.86 -6.97
C GLN A 126 -6.26 -9.83 -5.78
N ASN A 127 -5.32 -10.78 -5.73
CA ASN A 127 -5.23 -11.77 -4.65
C ASN A 127 -4.93 -11.11 -3.30
N TYR A 128 -4.09 -10.09 -3.29
CA TYR A 128 -3.81 -9.33 -2.07
C TYR A 128 -5.04 -8.58 -1.57
N PHE A 129 -5.74 -7.85 -2.43
CA PHE A 129 -6.95 -7.12 -2.02
C PHE A 129 -8.02 -8.09 -1.50
N LYS A 130 -8.23 -9.22 -2.19
CA LYS A 130 -9.12 -10.29 -1.73
C LYS A 130 -8.71 -10.83 -0.35
N ASN A 131 -7.41 -11.02 -0.10
CA ASN A 131 -6.92 -11.46 1.22
C ASN A 131 -7.27 -10.44 2.32
N LEU A 132 -7.14 -9.13 2.05
CA LEU A 132 -7.51 -8.10 3.04
C LEU A 132 -9.01 -8.13 3.35
N VAL A 133 -9.86 -8.28 2.33
CA VAL A 133 -11.33 -8.39 2.51
C VAL A 133 -11.67 -9.62 3.36
N ILE A 134 -11.17 -10.80 3.00
CA ILE A 134 -11.41 -12.03 3.75
C ILE A 134 -10.92 -11.89 5.20
N PHE A 135 -9.70 -11.37 5.40
CA PHE A 135 -9.16 -11.17 6.73
C PHE A 135 -10.04 -10.23 7.58
N SER A 136 -10.54 -9.14 6.98
CA SER A 136 -11.42 -8.20 7.67
C SER A 136 -12.75 -8.83 8.09
N GLU A 137 -13.36 -9.63 7.21
CA GLU A 137 -14.60 -10.36 7.48
C GLU A 137 -14.43 -11.41 8.57
N GLU A 138 -13.40 -12.27 8.47
CA GLU A 138 -13.10 -13.34 9.43
C GLU A 138 -12.77 -12.81 10.84
N ASN A 139 -12.23 -11.60 10.93
CA ASN A 139 -11.84 -10.97 12.20
C ASN A 139 -12.80 -9.87 12.67
N GLU A 140 -13.92 -9.65 11.96
CA GLU A 140 -14.89 -8.59 12.28
C GLU A 140 -14.23 -7.21 12.42
N ILE A 141 -13.34 -6.85 11.46
CA ILE A 141 -12.62 -5.58 11.39
C ILE A 141 -13.22 -4.71 10.28
N ALA A 142 -13.45 -3.43 10.54
CA ALA A 142 -13.92 -2.49 9.52
C ALA A 142 -12.88 -2.33 8.40
N PHE A 143 -13.32 -2.46 7.15
CA PHE A 143 -12.47 -2.32 5.97
C PHE A 143 -12.87 -1.10 5.14
N ARG A 144 -11.96 -0.14 4.94
CA ARG A 144 -12.28 1.16 4.29
C ARG A 144 -11.48 1.42 3.02
N TRP A 145 -10.63 0.50 2.57
CA TRP A 145 -9.85 0.68 1.36
C TRP A 145 -10.75 0.70 0.13
N ARG A 146 -10.49 1.63 -0.78
CA ARG A 146 -11.13 1.71 -2.09
C ARG A 146 -10.32 0.93 -3.10
N TYR A 147 -10.98 0.16 -3.96
CA TYR A 147 -10.35 -0.63 -5.01
C TYR A 147 -10.71 -0.08 -6.39
N LYS A 148 -9.72 0.14 -7.23
CA LYS A 148 -9.89 0.62 -8.60
C LYS A 148 -9.04 -0.19 -9.57
N VAL A 149 -9.65 -0.68 -10.64
CA VAL A 149 -8.97 -1.27 -11.80
C VAL A 149 -9.15 -0.35 -12.99
N ILE A 150 -8.09 -0.17 -13.77
CA ILE A 150 -8.12 0.60 -15.02
C ILE A 150 -7.84 -0.39 -16.16
N ASP A 151 -8.84 -0.60 -17.00
CA ASP A 151 -8.88 -1.71 -17.99
C ASP A 151 -7.72 -1.66 -18.99
N ASP A 152 -7.40 -0.49 -19.53
CA ASP A 152 -6.40 -0.33 -20.58
C ASP A 152 -5.01 0.05 -20.09
N LEU A 153 -4.76 -0.04 -18.79
CA LEU A 153 -3.53 0.40 -18.17
C LEU A 153 -2.54 -0.75 -17.95
N ASP A 154 -1.31 -0.55 -18.41
CA ASP A 154 -0.14 -1.37 -18.13
C ASP A 154 0.63 -0.89 -16.87
N HIS A 155 1.93 -1.24 -16.74
CA HIS A 155 2.79 -0.82 -15.64
C HIS A 155 3.29 0.62 -15.83
N SER A 156 2.38 1.61 -15.77
CA SER A 156 2.69 3.04 -15.99
C SER A 156 2.49 3.90 -14.75
N THR A 157 3.56 4.54 -14.30
CA THR A 157 3.54 5.46 -13.15
C THR A 157 2.67 6.68 -13.42
N SER A 158 2.80 7.31 -14.61
CA SER A 158 2.06 8.54 -14.95
C SER A 158 0.56 8.30 -14.94
N ALA A 159 0.11 7.24 -15.60
CA ALA A 159 -1.31 6.94 -15.68
C ALA A 159 -1.91 6.53 -14.31
N ILE A 160 -1.16 5.81 -13.48
CA ILE A 160 -1.59 5.54 -12.09
C ILE A 160 -1.67 6.84 -11.30
N SER A 161 -0.69 7.76 -11.43
CA SER A 161 -0.68 9.03 -10.69
C SER A 161 -1.86 9.93 -11.09
N GLU A 162 -2.16 10.07 -12.39
CA GLU A 162 -3.30 10.83 -12.88
C GLU A 162 -4.63 10.33 -12.29
N ASN A 163 -4.78 9.02 -12.18
CA ASN A 163 -5.95 8.40 -11.56
C ASN A 163 -5.99 8.46 -10.03
N ALA A 164 -4.85 8.74 -9.38
CA ALA A 164 -4.70 8.86 -7.95
C ALA A 164 -4.96 10.28 -7.43
N PHE A 165 -4.65 11.31 -8.24
CA PHE A 165 -4.75 12.72 -7.83
C PHE A 165 -6.13 13.11 -7.27
N PRO A 166 -7.27 12.77 -7.89
CA PRO A 166 -8.58 13.14 -7.34
C PRO A 166 -8.80 12.62 -5.92
N PHE A 167 -8.30 11.41 -5.61
CA PHE A 167 -8.38 10.84 -4.27
C PHE A 167 -7.44 11.54 -3.27
N LEU A 168 -6.21 11.83 -3.69
CA LEU A 168 -5.22 12.50 -2.81
C LEU A 168 -5.62 13.94 -2.47
N LEU A 169 -6.37 14.60 -3.35
CA LEU A 169 -6.77 15.99 -3.22
C LEU A 169 -8.22 16.17 -2.73
N GLU A 170 -8.96 15.07 -2.50
CA GLU A 170 -10.35 15.11 -2.04
C GLU A 170 -10.47 15.85 -0.70
N GLY A 171 -11.32 16.90 -0.65
CA GLY A 171 -11.53 17.72 0.55
C GLY A 171 -10.48 18.81 0.79
N LEU A 172 -9.57 19.06 -0.16
CA LEU A 172 -8.73 20.25 -0.15
C LEU A 172 -9.46 21.37 -0.90
N ASP A 173 -9.70 22.48 -0.21
CA ASP A 173 -10.18 23.71 -0.84
C ASP A 173 -8.98 24.40 -1.55
N TYR A 174 -9.12 24.70 -2.84
CA TYR A 174 -8.13 25.42 -3.66
C TYR A 174 -8.50 26.89 -3.82
#